data_971160a24e1be47ecef09994e79c1f54
#
_entry.id   971160a24e1be47ecef09994e79c1f54
#
_cell.length_a   1.000
_cell.length_b   1.000
_cell.length_c   1.000
_cell.angle_alpha   90.00
_cell.angle_beta   90.00
_cell.angle_gamma   90.00
#
_symmetry.space_group_name_H-M   'P 1'
#
loop_
_entity.id
_entity.type
_entity.pdbx_description
1 polymer ?
#
loop_
_entity_poly.entity_id
_entity_poly.type
_entity_poly.pdbx_seq_one_letter_code
_entity_poly.pdbx_strand_id
1 'polypeptide(L)'
;MTTEPKPQHLGANGEEVPDAHYVRTGDHSFRTTVYTQGAWSPLEQHMAASSGLLVHEVERNHPREDVIPVRLSFDILGFIPGGDIEVHTRVLRPGKTIELLEATMSAAGRDCIRLNMWRLKTSDTQDVAGGEIRPLPPVDQCPPVDMTETWAGGFIATLEAHMAREPRPGSAAGWLRIKHRIVAGETSSHTARFVSAIDAANGIAPRVEPGRWAFPNVDLSIHLIREPVSDWVGLDTNVEISPVGVGLTHSELFDENGPIGRVAQALTVRRMGD
;
A
#
# COMPACT_ATOMS: atom_id res chain seq x y z
N MET A 1 33.61 -11.78 -13.17
CA MET A 1 33.14 -11.06 -11.97
C MET A 1 31.82 -10.40 -12.35
N THR A 2 30.72 -11.02 -12.02
CA THR A 2 29.40 -10.38 -12.13
C THR A 2 29.31 -9.40 -10.97
N THR A 3 29.37 -8.09 -11.29
CA THR A 3 29.12 -7.04 -10.29
C THR A 3 27.69 -7.23 -9.80
N GLU A 4 27.52 -7.42 -8.47
CA GLU A 4 26.20 -7.39 -7.89
C GLU A 4 25.46 -6.09 -8.28
N PRO A 5 24.19 -6.18 -8.67
CA PRO A 5 23.43 -5.00 -9.01
C PRO A 5 23.34 -4.07 -7.80
N LYS A 6 23.68 -2.79 -7.98
CA LYS A 6 23.61 -1.79 -6.92
C LYS A 6 22.17 -1.24 -6.80
N PRO A 7 21.73 -0.89 -5.57
CA PRO A 7 20.47 -0.18 -5.39
C PRO A 7 20.44 1.11 -6.22
N GLN A 8 19.32 1.35 -6.90
CA GLN A 8 19.14 2.53 -7.75
C GLN A 8 18.30 3.64 -7.09
N HIS A 9 17.87 3.44 -5.84
CA HIS A 9 17.15 4.45 -5.09
C HIS A 9 18.06 5.63 -4.75
N LEU A 10 17.52 6.86 -4.82
CA LEU A 10 18.17 8.04 -4.25
C LEU A 10 18.35 7.83 -2.73
N GLY A 11 19.48 8.21 -2.19
CA GLY A 11 19.80 8.02 -0.75
C GLY A 11 20.38 6.66 -0.42
N ALA A 12 20.42 5.69 -1.34
CA ALA A 12 20.94 4.35 -1.06
C ALA A 12 22.44 4.30 -0.74
N ASN A 13 23.21 5.34 -1.13
CA ASN A 13 24.62 5.48 -0.83
C ASN A 13 24.87 6.49 0.31
N GLY A 14 23.83 6.91 1.04
CA GLY A 14 23.93 7.83 2.17
C GLY A 14 23.85 9.31 1.78
N GLU A 15 23.55 9.65 0.53
CA GLU A 15 23.25 11.03 0.15
C GLU A 15 21.92 11.49 0.79
N GLU A 16 21.83 12.80 1.08
CA GLU A 16 20.61 13.40 1.61
C GLU A 16 19.51 13.43 0.55
N VAL A 17 18.31 13.04 0.92
CA VAL A 17 17.13 12.99 0.07
C VAL A 17 15.92 13.61 0.79
N PRO A 18 14.91 14.13 0.05
CA PRO A 18 13.70 14.64 0.68
C PRO A 18 12.94 13.56 1.43
N ASP A 19 12.21 13.94 2.49
CA ASP A 19 11.32 13.06 3.26
C ASP A 19 10.08 12.67 2.43
N ALA A 20 10.32 11.94 1.35
CA ALA A 20 9.30 11.51 0.40
C ALA A 20 9.70 10.17 -0.25
N HIS A 21 8.71 9.38 -0.65
CA HIS A 21 8.93 8.13 -1.36
C HIS A 21 9.47 8.37 -2.78
N TYR A 22 8.99 9.42 -3.46
CA TYR A 22 9.33 9.72 -4.84
C TYR A 22 9.71 11.17 -5.04
N VAL A 23 10.58 11.41 -6.03
CA VAL A 23 10.86 12.73 -6.60
C VAL A 23 10.32 12.74 -8.03
N ARG A 24 9.45 13.68 -8.37
CA ARG A 24 8.96 13.86 -9.75
C ARG A 24 10.08 14.41 -10.63
N THR A 25 10.33 13.77 -11.75
CA THR A 25 11.37 14.16 -12.73
C THR A 25 10.81 14.59 -14.06
N GLY A 26 9.51 14.38 -14.30
CA GLY A 26 8.77 14.78 -15.50
C GLY A 26 7.27 14.58 -15.29
N ASP A 27 6.45 14.85 -16.31
CA ASP A 27 4.99 14.80 -16.21
C ASP A 27 4.47 13.43 -15.75
N HIS A 28 5.13 12.35 -16.21
CA HIS A 28 4.80 10.97 -15.87
C HIS A 28 5.98 10.22 -15.25
N SER A 29 7.11 10.88 -15.04
CA SER A 29 8.37 10.26 -14.63
C SER A 29 8.72 10.60 -13.20
N PHE A 30 9.25 9.61 -12.48
CA PHE A 30 9.64 9.74 -11.07
C PHE A 30 10.95 9.01 -10.83
N ARG A 31 11.62 9.42 -9.76
CA ARG A 31 12.75 8.69 -9.18
C ARG A 31 12.41 8.25 -7.77
N THR A 32 12.66 6.97 -7.47
CA THR A 32 12.46 6.41 -6.13
C THR A 32 13.53 6.94 -5.16
N THR A 33 13.15 7.18 -3.91
CA THR A 33 14.12 7.39 -2.82
C THR A 33 14.34 6.10 -2.04
N VAL A 34 15.31 6.08 -1.16
CA VAL A 34 15.57 4.96 -0.23
C VAL A 34 14.33 4.60 0.60
N TYR A 35 13.42 5.55 0.82
CA TYR A 35 12.16 5.34 1.55
C TYR A 35 11.10 4.54 0.79
N THR A 36 11.39 4.07 -0.42
CA THR A 36 10.54 3.10 -1.13
C THR A 36 11.06 1.66 -1.02
N GLN A 37 12.26 1.42 -0.47
CA GLN A 37 12.86 0.09 -0.44
C GLN A 37 11.95 -0.94 0.23
N GLY A 38 11.82 -2.09 -0.44
CA GLY A 38 11.06 -3.24 0.03
C GLY A 38 11.76 -4.01 1.14
N ALA A 39 11.00 -4.87 1.82
CA ALA A 39 11.50 -5.70 2.90
C ALA A 39 12.25 -6.96 2.40
N TRP A 40 12.01 -7.39 1.17
CA TRP A 40 12.57 -8.62 0.60
C TRP A 40 13.91 -8.40 -0.11
N SER A 41 14.11 -7.20 -0.68
CA SER A 41 15.32 -6.84 -1.41
C SER A 41 15.54 -5.33 -1.38
N PRO A 42 16.80 -4.86 -1.17
CA PRO A 42 17.11 -3.44 -1.27
C PRO A 42 17.06 -2.89 -2.70
N LEU A 43 16.91 -3.76 -3.70
CA LEU A 43 16.82 -3.38 -5.13
C LEU A 43 15.39 -3.13 -5.58
N GLU A 44 14.40 -3.51 -4.78
CA GLU A 44 12.98 -3.36 -5.11
C GLU A 44 12.30 -2.29 -4.27
N GLN A 45 11.14 -1.85 -4.76
CA GLN A 45 10.21 -1.03 -4.01
C GLN A 45 9.24 -1.91 -3.22
N HIS A 46 8.82 -1.43 -2.05
CA HIS A 46 7.65 -1.96 -1.36
C HIS A 46 6.39 -1.55 -2.14
N MET A 47 5.49 -2.51 -2.37
CA MET A 47 4.23 -2.29 -3.10
C MET A 47 3.41 -1.16 -2.48
N ALA A 48 3.44 -1.01 -1.16
CA ALA A 48 2.74 0.05 -0.43
C ALA A 48 3.10 1.46 -0.91
N ALA A 49 4.39 1.77 -1.09
CA ALA A 49 4.82 3.05 -1.64
C ALA A 49 4.24 3.28 -3.04
N SER A 50 4.32 2.25 -3.88
CA SER A 50 3.83 2.29 -5.26
C SER A 50 2.32 2.44 -5.35
N SER A 51 1.56 1.78 -4.48
CA SER A 51 0.09 1.88 -4.45
C SER A 51 -0.37 3.32 -4.16
N GLY A 52 0.27 4.00 -3.22
CA GLY A 52 -0.01 5.41 -2.92
C GLY A 52 0.29 6.34 -4.10
N LEU A 53 1.42 6.13 -4.81
CA LEU A 53 1.76 6.92 -5.99
C LEU A 53 0.74 6.74 -7.11
N LEU A 54 0.29 5.52 -7.38
CA LEU A 54 -0.70 5.25 -8.43
C LEU A 54 -2.04 5.93 -8.12
N VAL A 55 -2.49 5.92 -6.87
CA VAL A 55 -3.70 6.64 -6.44
C VAL A 55 -3.51 8.14 -6.59
N HIS A 56 -2.38 8.69 -6.10
CA HIS A 56 -2.04 10.10 -6.22
C HIS A 56 -2.08 10.58 -7.67
N GLU A 57 -1.51 9.83 -8.62
CA GLU A 57 -1.51 10.18 -10.04
C GLU A 57 -2.90 10.07 -10.70
N VAL A 58 -3.74 9.09 -10.29
CA VAL A 58 -5.13 9.03 -10.76
C VAL A 58 -5.90 10.27 -10.32
N GLU A 59 -5.80 10.66 -9.05
CA GLU A 59 -6.51 11.83 -8.52
C GLU A 59 -6.01 13.13 -9.15
N ARG A 60 -4.70 13.28 -9.33
CA ARG A 60 -4.08 14.45 -9.95
C ARG A 60 -4.49 14.63 -11.41
N ASN A 61 -4.51 13.55 -12.19
CA ASN A 61 -4.75 13.61 -13.65
C ASN A 61 -6.24 13.54 -14.01
N HIS A 62 -7.09 13.04 -13.12
CA HIS A 62 -8.52 12.87 -13.32
C HIS A 62 -9.32 13.38 -12.11
N PRO A 63 -9.20 14.70 -11.75
CA PRO A 63 -9.83 15.25 -10.56
C PRO A 63 -11.35 15.25 -10.69
N ARG A 64 -12.05 14.78 -9.65
CA ARG A 64 -13.50 14.85 -9.50
C ARG A 64 -13.88 14.87 -8.02
N GLU A 65 -14.70 15.86 -7.63
CA GLU A 65 -15.13 16.07 -6.24
C GLU A 65 -16.46 15.33 -5.90
N ASP A 66 -17.21 14.88 -6.91
CA ASP A 66 -18.52 14.26 -6.75
C ASP A 66 -18.50 12.73 -6.72
N VAL A 67 -17.32 12.13 -6.72
CA VAL A 67 -17.10 10.67 -6.72
C VAL A 67 -16.08 10.25 -5.68
N ILE A 68 -16.24 9.04 -5.15
CA ILE A 68 -15.26 8.42 -4.24
C ILE A 68 -14.71 7.11 -4.84
N PRO A 69 -13.46 6.74 -4.59
CA PRO A 69 -12.94 5.42 -4.92
C PRO A 69 -13.60 4.36 -4.04
N VAL A 70 -14.14 3.32 -4.67
CA VAL A 70 -14.85 2.25 -3.95
C VAL A 70 -14.21 0.88 -4.12
N ARG A 71 -13.47 0.66 -5.23
CA ARG A 71 -12.66 -0.52 -5.44
C ARG A 71 -11.35 -0.14 -6.10
N LEU A 72 -10.27 -0.54 -5.48
CA LEU A 72 -8.91 -0.43 -6.01
C LEU A 72 -8.33 -1.83 -6.11
N SER A 73 -8.08 -2.29 -7.33
CA SER A 73 -7.52 -3.61 -7.59
C SER A 73 -6.15 -3.44 -8.23
N PHE A 74 -5.11 -3.85 -7.52
CA PHE A 74 -3.74 -3.79 -7.98
C PHE A 74 -3.28 -5.20 -8.37
N ASP A 75 -2.72 -5.32 -9.57
CA ASP A 75 -1.99 -6.51 -10.01
C ASP A 75 -0.49 -6.22 -9.93
N ILE A 76 0.27 -7.06 -9.22
CA ILE A 76 1.72 -6.99 -9.13
C ILE A 76 2.29 -7.92 -10.19
N LEU A 77 2.78 -7.34 -11.29
CA LEU A 77 3.18 -8.07 -12.48
C LEU A 77 4.61 -8.65 -12.39
N GLY A 78 5.24 -8.50 -11.24
CA GLY A 78 6.56 -9.04 -10.92
C GLY A 78 7.40 -8.09 -10.09
N PHE A 79 8.72 -8.25 -10.14
CA PHE A 79 9.68 -7.41 -9.41
C PHE A 79 9.47 -5.92 -9.73
N ILE A 80 9.42 -5.08 -8.72
CA ILE A 80 9.22 -3.63 -8.81
C ILE A 80 10.58 -2.96 -8.53
N PRO A 81 11.40 -2.66 -9.57
CA PRO A 81 12.75 -2.15 -9.34
C PRO A 81 12.72 -0.73 -8.78
N GLY A 82 13.75 -0.39 -7.99
CA GLY A 82 14.07 0.99 -7.64
C GLY A 82 14.71 1.75 -8.80
N GLY A 83 14.75 3.08 -8.73
CA GLY A 83 15.35 3.96 -9.75
C GLY A 83 14.30 4.77 -10.49
N ASP A 84 14.50 4.92 -11.80
CA ASP A 84 13.57 5.68 -12.65
C ASP A 84 12.34 4.85 -12.99
N ILE A 85 11.17 5.44 -12.83
CA ILE A 85 9.87 4.82 -13.13
C ILE A 85 8.97 5.80 -13.88
N GLU A 86 7.99 5.27 -14.57
CA GLU A 86 6.93 6.03 -15.21
C GLU A 86 5.55 5.58 -14.71
N VAL A 87 4.63 6.54 -14.58
CA VAL A 87 3.23 6.27 -14.23
C VAL A 87 2.32 6.91 -15.27
N HIS A 88 1.50 6.09 -15.90
CA HIS A 88 0.49 6.52 -16.86
C HIS A 88 -0.91 6.20 -16.36
N THR A 89 -1.84 7.14 -16.56
CA THR A 89 -3.23 7.00 -16.13
C THR A 89 -4.18 7.19 -17.30
N ARG A 90 -5.30 6.47 -17.31
CA ARG A 90 -6.34 6.64 -18.32
C ARG A 90 -7.73 6.29 -17.80
N VAL A 91 -8.76 6.89 -18.40
CA VAL A 91 -10.15 6.52 -18.16
C VAL A 91 -10.49 5.35 -19.08
N LEU A 92 -10.76 4.17 -18.50
CA LEU A 92 -11.22 2.99 -19.25
C LEU A 92 -12.71 3.06 -19.57
N ARG A 93 -13.50 3.53 -18.59
CA ARG A 93 -14.94 3.68 -18.72
C ARG A 93 -15.36 5.03 -18.15
N PRO A 94 -15.65 6.01 -19.00
CA PRO A 94 -16.19 7.29 -18.55
C PRO A 94 -17.67 7.14 -18.11
N GLY A 95 -18.12 7.98 -17.17
CA GLY A 95 -19.51 8.01 -16.74
C GLY A 95 -19.80 9.08 -15.70
N LYS A 96 -21.07 9.50 -15.64
CA LYS A 96 -21.50 10.53 -14.69
C LYS A 96 -21.64 10.01 -13.26
N THR A 97 -22.08 8.75 -13.10
CA THR A 97 -22.38 8.15 -11.78
C THR A 97 -21.37 7.08 -11.39
N ILE A 98 -20.77 6.40 -12.36
CA ILE A 98 -19.75 5.37 -12.16
C ILE A 98 -18.70 5.51 -13.26
N GLU A 99 -17.44 5.41 -12.89
CA GLU A 99 -16.33 5.43 -13.85
C GLU A 99 -15.24 4.43 -13.45
N LEU A 100 -14.49 3.95 -14.45
CA LEU A 100 -13.35 3.08 -14.24
C LEU A 100 -12.10 3.74 -14.80
N LEU A 101 -11.06 3.82 -13.98
CA LEU A 101 -9.74 4.32 -14.33
C LEU A 101 -8.70 3.23 -14.21
N GLU A 102 -7.63 3.39 -14.99
CA GLU A 102 -6.44 2.56 -14.88
C GLU A 102 -5.23 3.46 -14.62
N ALA A 103 -4.32 2.98 -13.78
CA ALA A 103 -2.96 3.49 -13.69
C ALA A 103 -1.97 2.33 -13.87
N THR A 104 -0.90 2.55 -14.63
CA THR A 104 0.17 1.58 -14.84
C THR A 104 1.49 2.20 -14.43
N MET A 105 2.25 1.50 -13.58
CA MET A 105 3.64 1.83 -13.27
C MET A 105 4.55 0.94 -14.09
N SER A 106 5.50 1.56 -14.79
CA SER A 106 6.52 0.89 -15.59
C SER A 106 7.91 1.26 -15.10
N ALA A 107 8.83 0.33 -15.18
CA ALA A 107 10.25 0.55 -14.91
C ALA A 107 11.10 -0.28 -15.87
N ALA A 108 12.20 0.28 -16.37
CA ALA A 108 13.10 -0.37 -17.35
C ALA A 108 12.33 -0.93 -18.57
N GLY A 109 11.31 -0.22 -19.06
CA GLY A 109 10.51 -0.60 -20.25
C GLY A 109 9.49 -1.74 -20.00
N ARG A 110 9.20 -2.08 -18.76
CA ARG A 110 8.27 -3.16 -18.38
C ARG A 110 7.24 -2.67 -17.37
N ASP A 111 5.97 -3.04 -17.58
CA ASP A 111 4.93 -2.82 -16.59
C ASP A 111 5.20 -3.67 -15.34
N CYS A 112 5.17 -3.02 -14.19
CA CYS A 112 5.42 -3.63 -12.88
C CYS A 112 4.16 -3.75 -12.04
N ILE A 113 3.26 -2.76 -12.14
CA ILE A 113 2.02 -2.71 -11.38
C ILE A 113 0.93 -2.14 -12.28
N ARG A 114 -0.27 -2.68 -12.15
CA ARG A 114 -1.50 -2.12 -12.73
C ARG A 114 -2.55 -1.92 -11.64
N LEU A 115 -3.11 -0.73 -11.58
CA LEU A 115 -4.27 -0.38 -10.77
C LEU A 115 -5.51 -0.26 -11.67
N ASN A 116 -6.60 -0.90 -11.29
CA ASN A 116 -7.94 -0.60 -11.77
C ASN A 116 -8.76 0.01 -10.61
N MET A 117 -9.23 1.24 -10.79
CA MET A 117 -9.96 1.99 -9.77
C MET A 117 -11.39 2.29 -10.23
N TRP A 118 -12.39 1.75 -9.54
CA TRP A 118 -13.78 2.19 -9.67
C TRP A 118 -14.04 3.37 -8.75
N ARG A 119 -14.65 4.44 -9.32
CA ARG A 119 -15.18 5.57 -8.55
C ARG A 119 -16.69 5.65 -8.76
N LEU A 120 -17.42 5.89 -7.67
CA LEU A 120 -18.86 6.05 -7.67
C LEU A 120 -19.25 7.45 -7.19
N LYS A 121 -20.29 8.00 -7.82
CA LYS A 121 -20.88 9.26 -7.38
C LYS A 121 -21.55 9.08 -6.02
N THR A 122 -21.31 10.03 -5.13
CA THR A 122 -21.94 10.08 -3.81
C THR A 122 -23.42 10.46 -3.90
N SER A 123 -24.22 9.95 -2.97
CA SER A 123 -25.63 10.33 -2.76
C SER A 123 -25.98 10.22 -1.29
N ASP A 124 -27.05 10.88 -0.88
CA ASP A 124 -27.56 10.76 0.48
C ASP A 124 -28.24 9.39 0.68
N THR A 125 -27.72 8.60 1.61
CA THR A 125 -28.24 7.29 2.01
C THR A 125 -28.27 7.13 3.54
N GLN A 126 -28.39 8.25 4.26
CA GLN A 126 -28.37 8.28 5.73
C GLN A 126 -29.41 7.36 6.34
N ASP A 127 -30.59 7.25 5.73
CA ASP A 127 -31.71 6.44 6.25
C ASP A 127 -31.43 4.93 6.26
N VAL A 128 -30.45 4.46 5.46
CA VAL A 128 -30.08 3.05 5.32
C VAL A 128 -28.62 2.79 5.67
N ALA A 129 -27.89 3.82 6.13
CA ALA A 129 -26.48 3.69 6.49
C ALA A 129 -26.33 2.79 7.71
N GLY A 130 -25.35 1.87 7.67
CA GLY A 130 -25.06 0.98 8.78
C GLY A 130 -24.09 -0.15 8.42
N GLY A 131 -23.69 -0.88 9.47
CA GLY A 131 -22.79 -2.04 9.38
C GLY A 131 -22.52 -2.60 10.77
N GLU A 132 -22.04 -3.85 10.86
CA GLU A 132 -21.89 -4.57 12.13
C GLU A 132 -20.41 -4.78 12.53
N ILE A 133 -19.46 -4.09 11.88
CA ILE A 133 -18.04 -4.23 12.18
C ILE A 133 -17.75 -3.44 13.46
N ARG A 134 -17.12 -4.10 14.44
CA ARG A 134 -16.68 -3.44 15.66
C ARG A 134 -15.44 -2.59 15.39
N PRO A 135 -15.41 -1.32 15.82
CA PRO A 135 -14.25 -0.47 15.67
C PRO A 135 -13.05 -1.01 16.47
N LEU A 136 -11.85 -0.67 16.03
CA LEU A 136 -10.65 -0.87 16.83
C LEU A 136 -10.60 0.13 18.00
N PRO A 137 -9.83 -0.16 19.08
CA PRO A 137 -9.49 0.85 20.08
C PRO A 137 -8.84 2.08 19.39
N PRO A 138 -9.07 3.31 19.88
CA PRO A 138 -8.41 4.50 19.37
C PRO A 138 -6.87 4.38 19.38
N VAL A 139 -6.21 5.03 18.42
CA VAL A 139 -4.75 4.99 18.24
C VAL A 139 -3.99 5.36 19.53
N ASP A 140 -4.42 6.40 20.23
CA ASP A 140 -3.81 6.89 21.47
C ASP A 140 -3.88 5.93 22.64
N GLN A 141 -4.75 4.90 22.56
CA GLN A 141 -4.87 3.82 23.53
C GLN A 141 -4.06 2.58 23.15
N CYS A 142 -3.41 2.58 21.99
CA CYS A 142 -2.65 1.47 21.46
C CYS A 142 -1.14 1.71 21.66
N PRO A 143 -0.37 0.73 22.19
CA PRO A 143 1.07 0.90 22.35
C PRO A 143 1.78 1.03 21.01
N PRO A 144 2.80 1.91 20.88
CA PRO A 144 3.64 2.01 19.70
C PRO A 144 4.53 0.77 19.53
N VAL A 145 4.82 0.43 18.27
CA VAL A 145 5.70 -0.68 17.89
C VAL A 145 6.67 -0.23 16.81
N ASP A 146 7.93 -0.61 16.95
CA ASP A 146 8.94 -0.42 15.90
C ASP A 146 8.91 -1.62 14.92
N MET A 147 8.36 -1.41 13.74
CA MET A 147 8.27 -2.43 12.70
C MET A 147 9.66 -2.82 12.14
N THR A 148 10.68 -1.98 12.32
CA THR A 148 12.05 -2.25 11.84
C THR A 148 12.76 -3.35 12.63
N GLU A 149 12.28 -3.69 13.82
CA GLU A 149 12.77 -4.83 14.59
C GLU A 149 12.46 -6.18 13.90
N THR A 150 11.41 -6.23 13.08
CA THR A 150 10.98 -7.45 12.38
C THR A 150 11.29 -7.40 10.89
N TRP A 151 11.16 -6.22 10.27
CA TRP A 151 11.25 -6.06 8.82
C TRP A 151 12.32 -5.06 8.42
N ALA A 152 13.16 -5.45 7.47
CA ALA A 152 14.07 -4.53 6.81
C ALA A 152 13.33 -3.65 5.79
N GLY A 153 14.06 -2.66 5.23
CA GLY A 153 13.61 -1.82 4.12
C GLY A 153 13.26 -0.39 4.52
N GLY A 154 13.61 0.52 3.63
CA GLY A 154 13.42 1.94 3.87
C GLY A 154 11.95 2.34 4.00
N PHE A 155 11.04 1.67 3.29
CA PHE A 155 9.61 1.93 3.44
C PHE A 155 9.12 1.63 4.86
N ILE A 156 9.52 0.50 5.43
CA ILE A 156 9.12 0.12 6.80
C ILE A 156 9.58 1.17 7.81
N ALA A 157 10.77 1.75 7.64
CA ALA A 157 11.27 2.82 8.51
C ALA A 157 10.44 4.13 8.40
N THR A 158 9.64 4.30 7.36
CA THR A 158 8.71 5.45 7.22
C THR A 158 7.37 5.23 7.94
N LEU A 159 7.07 4.01 8.39
CA LEU A 159 5.82 3.72 9.08
C LEU A 159 5.87 4.16 10.54
N GLU A 160 4.75 4.62 11.03
CA GLU A 160 4.40 4.67 12.44
C GLU A 160 3.35 3.61 12.70
N ALA A 161 3.56 2.79 13.72
CA ALA A 161 2.71 1.64 14.01
C ALA A 161 2.32 1.58 15.50
N HIS A 162 1.06 1.23 15.76
CA HIS A 162 0.51 1.00 17.10
C HIS A 162 -0.32 -0.28 17.10
N MET A 163 -0.12 -1.18 18.06
CA MET A 163 -0.84 -2.46 18.08
C MET A 163 -2.09 -2.39 18.97
N ALA A 164 -3.25 -2.62 18.36
CA ALA A 164 -4.55 -2.65 19.04
C ALA A 164 -4.84 -4.00 19.71
N ARG A 165 -4.12 -5.06 19.30
CA ARG A 165 -4.21 -6.40 19.87
C ARG A 165 -2.84 -7.07 19.81
N GLU A 166 -2.51 -7.84 20.85
CA GLU A 166 -1.29 -8.65 20.90
C GLU A 166 -1.19 -9.53 19.65
N PRO A 167 -0.10 -9.41 18.85
CA PRO A 167 0.09 -10.22 17.66
C PRO A 167 0.25 -11.71 18.00
N ARG A 168 -0.32 -12.57 17.16
CA ARG A 168 -0.10 -14.02 17.18
C ARG A 168 0.07 -14.51 15.74
N PRO A 169 0.69 -15.68 15.51
CA PRO A 169 0.93 -16.18 14.16
C PRO A 169 -0.33 -16.17 13.30
N GLY A 170 -0.33 -15.35 12.24
CA GLY A 170 -1.44 -15.18 11.30
C GLY A 170 -2.61 -14.34 11.80
N SER A 171 -2.49 -13.58 12.90
CA SER A 171 -3.55 -12.66 13.33
C SER A 171 -3.01 -11.50 14.15
N ALA A 172 -3.32 -10.27 13.75
CA ALA A 172 -2.98 -9.06 14.46
C ALA A 172 -4.01 -7.95 14.17
N ALA A 173 -4.08 -6.96 15.05
CA ALA A 173 -4.80 -5.73 14.78
C ALA A 173 -3.98 -4.53 15.24
N GLY A 174 -3.94 -3.49 14.41
CA GLY A 174 -3.14 -2.30 14.70
C GLY A 174 -3.41 -1.15 13.76
N TRP A 175 -2.75 -0.05 14.03
CA TRP A 175 -2.82 1.18 13.30
C TRP A 175 -1.48 1.47 12.63
N LEU A 176 -1.52 1.86 11.37
CA LEU A 176 -0.35 2.25 10.58
C LEU A 176 -0.58 3.62 9.95
N ARG A 177 0.49 4.39 9.79
CA ARG A 177 0.52 5.55 8.88
C ARG A 177 1.91 5.75 8.31
N ILE A 178 1.99 6.33 7.10
CA ILE A 178 3.25 6.78 6.53
C ILE A 178 3.62 8.17 7.11
N LYS A 179 4.87 8.34 7.55
CA LYS A 179 5.39 9.63 8.03
C LYS A 179 5.83 10.55 6.89
N HIS A 180 6.28 9.97 5.79
CA HIS A 180 6.84 10.69 4.64
C HIS A 180 5.77 11.09 3.62
N ARG A 181 6.09 12.05 2.76
CA ARG A 181 5.24 12.39 1.60
C ARG A 181 5.29 11.28 0.56
N ILE A 182 4.25 11.15 -0.26
CA ILE A 182 4.30 10.25 -1.42
C ILE A 182 5.24 10.83 -2.47
N VAL A 183 5.04 12.10 -2.86
CA VAL A 183 5.90 12.80 -3.81
C VAL A 183 6.48 14.06 -3.16
N ALA A 184 7.76 14.29 -3.34
CA ALA A 184 8.47 15.45 -2.79
C ALA A 184 7.83 16.77 -3.26
N GLY A 185 7.51 17.66 -2.30
CA GLY A 185 6.91 18.95 -2.60
C GLY A 185 5.42 18.93 -2.98
N GLU A 186 4.79 17.76 -3.08
CA GLU A 186 3.37 17.63 -3.45
C GLU A 186 2.51 17.25 -2.24
N THR A 187 1.24 17.70 -2.25
CA THR A 187 0.22 17.29 -1.27
C THR A 187 -0.59 16.14 -1.87
N SER A 188 -0.70 15.06 -1.12
CA SER A 188 -1.53 13.90 -1.49
C SER A 188 -2.80 13.88 -0.63
N SER A 189 -3.88 13.31 -1.17
CA SER A 189 -5.13 13.11 -0.44
C SER A 189 -4.95 12.13 0.73
N HIS A 190 -5.90 12.14 1.67
CA HIS A 190 -5.97 11.08 2.69
C HIS A 190 -6.12 9.70 2.05
N THR A 191 -6.87 9.57 0.96
CA THR A 191 -7.02 8.28 0.24
C THR A 191 -5.70 7.74 -0.28
N ALA A 192 -4.87 8.55 -0.95
CA ALA A 192 -3.58 8.11 -1.46
C ALA A 192 -2.63 7.70 -0.31
N ARG A 193 -2.60 8.48 0.78
CA ARG A 193 -1.79 8.18 1.97
C ARG A 193 -2.29 6.94 2.71
N PHE A 194 -3.60 6.79 2.85
CA PHE A 194 -4.25 5.63 3.45
C PHE A 194 -3.91 4.34 2.68
N VAL A 195 -4.11 4.35 1.36
CA VAL A 195 -3.80 3.20 0.49
C VAL A 195 -2.32 2.83 0.54
N SER A 196 -1.43 3.83 0.66
CA SER A 196 0.02 3.62 0.77
C SER A 196 0.45 2.85 2.04
N ALA A 197 -0.39 2.65 3.03
CA ALA A 197 -0.06 1.86 4.23
C ALA A 197 -0.71 0.46 4.23
N ILE A 198 -1.72 0.22 3.40
CA ILE A 198 -2.55 -1.01 3.46
C ILE A 198 -1.77 -2.27 3.11
N ASP A 199 -0.85 -2.21 2.14
CA ASP A 199 -0.08 -3.40 1.71
C ASP A 199 0.84 -3.97 2.81
N ALA A 200 1.09 -3.22 3.88
CA ALA A 200 1.80 -3.72 5.06
C ALA A 200 0.96 -4.71 5.90
N ALA A 201 -0.30 -4.98 5.53
CA ALA A 201 -1.21 -5.86 6.28
C ALA A 201 -0.64 -7.27 6.51
N ASN A 202 0.01 -7.89 5.51
CA ASN A 202 0.64 -9.19 5.68
C ASN A 202 1.86 -9.15 6.63
N GLY A 203 2.50 -7.98 6.76
CA GLY A 203 3.67 -7.74 7.60
C GLY A 203 3.34 -7.57 9.08
N ILE A 204 2.14 -7.09 9.45
CA ILE A 204 1.76 -6.97 10.87
C ILE A 204 1.31 -8.29 11.50
N ALA A 205 0.89 -9.27 10.70
CA ALA A 205 0.36 -10.56 11.13
C ALA A 205 1.08 -11.76 10.49
N PRO A 206 2.43 -11.84 10.49
CA PRO A 206 3.12 -12.95 9.84
C PRO A 206 2.70 -14.28 10.48
N ARG A 207 2.26 -15.24 9.64
CA ARG A 207 1.89 -16.58 10.10
C ARG A 207 3.10 -17.50 10.22
N VAL A 208 4.16 -17.19 9.48
CA VAL A 208 5.42 -17.92 9.42
C VAL A 208 6.58 -17.00 9.77
N GLU A 209 7.69 -17.57 10.17
CA GLU A 209 8.89 -16.83 10.57
C GLU A 209 9.48 -16.06 9.36
N PRO A 210 9.54 -14.71 9.41
CA PRO A 210 10.26 -13.92 8.43
C PRO A 210 11.72 -14.35 8.34
N GLY A 211 12.30 -14.34 7.14
CA GLY A 211 13.68 -14.81 6.91
C GLY A 211 13.81 -16.32 6.68
N ARG A 212 12.85 -17.15 7.12
CA ARG A 212 12.77 -18.58 6.71
C ARG A 212 11.82 -18.80 5.56
N TRP A 213 10.78 -17.99 5.47
CA TRP A 213 9.76 -18.09 4.46
C TRP A 213 9.58 -16.76 3.76
N ALA A 214 9.46 -16.79 2.43
CA ALA A 214 8.97 -15.68 1.63
C ALA A 214 7.47 -15.87 1.36
N PHE A 215 6.69 -14.79 1.55
CA PHE A 215 5.24 -14.78 1.32
C PHE A 215 4.76 -13.47 0.68
N PRO A 216 5.41 -13.04 -0.43
CA PRO A 216 4.98 -11.84 -1.14
C PRO A 216 3.58 -12.04 -1.74
N ASN A 217 2.82 -10.95 -1.76
CA ASN A 217 1.53 -10.91 -2.45
C ASN A 217 1.71 -10.68 -3.96
N VAL A 218 0.73 -11.13 -4.74
CA VAL A 218 0.64 -10.91 -6.19
C VAL A 218 -0.44 -9.91 -6.57
N ASP A 219 -1.29 -9.55 -5.61
CA ASP A 219 -2.35 -8.56 -5.76
C ASP A 219 -2.61 -7.80 -4.47
N LEU A 220 -3.38 -6.73 -4.59
CA LEU A 220 -3.96 -5.99 -3.48
C LEU A 220 -5.35 -5.53 -3.92
N SER A 221 -6.40 -6.09 -3.32
CA SER A 221 -7.79 -5.79 -3.64
C SER A 221 -8.48 -5.09 -2.47
N ILE A 222 -8.74 -3.79 -2.63
CA ILE A 222 -9.32 -2.91 -1.61
C ILE A 222 -10.75 -2.57 -1.99
N HIS A 223 -11.69 -2.63 -1.04
CA HIS A 223 -13.05 -2.13 -1.18
C HIS A 223 -13.34 -1.12 -0.08
N LEU A 224 -13.78 0.06 -0.45
CA LEU A 224 -14.11 1.16 0.47
C LEU A 224 -15.60 1.50 0.38
N ILE A 225 -16.19 1.87 1.51
CA ILE A 225 -17.58 2.35 1.63
C ILE A 225 -17.65 3.87 1.81
N ARG A 226 -16.54 4.52 2.07
CA ARG A 226 -16.37 5.97 2.17
C ARG A 226 -14.91 6.36 2.00
N GLU A 227 -14.60 7.64 1.86
CA GLU A 227 -13.23 8.12 1.87
C GLU A 227 -12.67 8.16 3.29
N PRO A 228 -11.34 7.92 3.48
CA PRO A 228 -10.68 8.09 4.76
C PRO A 228 -10.62 9.57 5.15
N VAL A 229 -10.78 9.83 6.45
CA VAL A 229 -10.73 11.18 7.02
C VAL A 229 -9.40 11.53 7.65
N SER A 230 -8.49 10.57 7.72
CA SER A 230 -7.14 10.74 8.28
C SER A 230 -6.12 9.83 7.58
N ASP A 231 -4.86 9.99 7.92
CA ASP A 231 -3.76 9.17 7.40
C ASP A 231 -3.59 7.85 8.16
N TRP A 232 -4.30 7.66 9.28
CA TRP A 232 -4.25 6.42 10.04
C TRP A 232 -5.07 5.32 9.39
N VAL A 233 -4.44 4.19 9.18
CA VAL A 233 -5.05 2.96 8.67
C VAL A 233 -5.13 1.96 9.81
N GLY A 234 -6.33 1.65 10.26
CA GLY A 234 -6.59 0.54 11.17
C GLY A 234 -6.77 -0.75 10.37
N LEU A 235 -6.09 -1.80 10.80
CA LEU A 235 -6.11 -3.13 10.19
C LEU A 235 -6.47 -4.17 11.25
N ASP A 236 -7.53 -4.94 11.05
CA ASP A 236 -7.75 -6.22 11.76
C ASP A 236 -7.51 -7.36 10.78
N THR A 237 -6.33 -7.95 10.87
CA THR A 237 -5.74 -8.81 9.84
C THR A 237 -5.70 -10.26 10.26
N ASN A 238 -6.05 -11.14 9.30
CA ASN A 238 -5.84 -12.57 9.40
C ASN A 238 -5.10 -13.09 8.16
N VAL A 239 -4.23 -14.09 8.38
CA VAL A 239 -3.42 -14.73 7.34
C VAL A 239 -3.63 -16.23 7.39
N GLU A 240 -4.01 -16.82 6.28
CA GLU A 240 -4.18 -18.25 6.09
C GLU A 240 -3.17 -18.75 5.06
N ILE A 241 -2.59 -19.92 5.30
CA ILE A 241 -1.64 -20.57 4.40
C ILE A 241 -2.10 -22.00 4.17
N SER A 242 -2.26 -22.36 2.91
CA SER A 242 -2.60 -23.73 2.48
C SER A 242 -1.36 -24.63 2.42
N PRO A 243 -1.52 -25.96 2.40
CA PRO A 243 -0.38 -26.89 2.29
C PRO A 243 0.28 -26.92 0.90
N VAL A 244 -0.21 -26.14 -0.07
CA VAL A 244 0.28 -26.15 -1.47
C VAL A 244 0.99 -24.85 -1.89
N GLY A 245 1.48 -24.06 -0.92
CA GLY A 245 2.28 -22.87 -1.20
C GLY A 245 1.50 -21.62 -1.60
N VAL A 246 0.20 -21.57 -1.27
CA VAL A 246 -0.69 -20.43 -1.51
C VAL A 246 -1.22 -19.94 -0.17
N GLY A 247 -1.30 -18.61 0.01
CA GLY A 247 -1.89 -18.01 1.18
C GLY A 247 -2.84 -16.86 0.83
N LEU A 248 -3.57 -16.41 1.83
CA LEU A 248 -4.48 -15.29 1.80
C LEU A 248 -4.25 -14.42 3.03
N THR A 249 -4.01 -13.13 2.83
CA THR A 249 -4.16 -12.11 3.85
C THR A 249 -5.46 -11.37 3.61
N HIS A 250 -6.26 -11.18 4.64
CA HIS A 250 -7.42 -10.30 4.56
C HIS A 250 -7.56 -9.44 5.83
N SER A 251 -8.07 -8.23 5.68
CA SER A 251 -8.27 -7.32 6.80
C SER A 251 -9.57 -6.55 6.68
N GLU A 252 -10.22 -6.32 7.82
CA GLU A 252 -11.15 -5.21 7.97
C GLU A 252 -10.33 -3.92 8.06
N LEU A 253 -10.79 -2.87 7.37
CA LEU A 253 -10.13 -1.57 7.32
C LEU A 253 -10.87 -0.53 8.15
N PHE A 254 -10.10 0.28 8.87
CA PHE A 254 -10.61 1.36 9.72
C PHE A 254 -9.82 2.65 9.47
N ASP A 255 -10.47 3.78 9.66
CA ASP A 255 -9.84 5.04 10.03
C ASP A 255 -10.29 5.46 11.43
N GLU A 256 -9.88 6.64 11.89
CA GLU A 256 -10.22 7.11 13.24
C GLU A 256 -11.73 7.31 13.49
N ASN A 257 -12.54 7.37 12.42
CA ASN A 257 -14.01 7.44 12.50
C ASN A 257 -14.71 6.06 12.43
N GLY A 258 -13.92 4.97 12.41
CA GLY A 258 -14.46 3.60 12.43
C GLY A 258 -14.27 2.83 11.12
N PRO A 259 -15.12 1.82 10.85
CA PRO A 259 -14.98 0.95 9.68
C PRO A 259 -15.06 1.71 8.36
N ILE A 260 -14.19 1.38 7.43
CA ILE A 260 -14.11 2.05 6.12
C ILE A 260 -14.11 1.07 4.94
N GLY A 261 -13.81 -0.20 5.16
CA GLY A 261 -13.75 -1.17 4.06
C GLY A 261 -13.05 -2.46 4.39
N ARG A 262 -12.58 -3.13 3.35
CA ARG A 262 -11.87 -4.41 3.42
C ARG A 262 -10.76 -4.48 2.40
N VAL A 263 -9.76 -5.32 2.71
CA VAL A 263 -8.67 -5.65 1.79
C VAL A 263 -8.40 -7.15 1.80
N ALA A 264 -7.98 -7.67 0.65
CA ALA A 264 -7.47 -9.02 0.49
C ALA A 264 -6.21 -9.03 -0.40
N GLN A 265 -5.30 -9.97 -0.13
CA GLN A 265 -4.05 -10.19 -0.85
C GLN A 265 -3.82 -11.69 -1.03
N ALA A 266 -3.64 -12.16 -2.25
CA ALA A 266 -3.20 -13.51 -2.54
C ALA A 266 -1.67 -13.60 -2.38
N LEU A 267 -1.20 -14.60 -1.64
CA LEU A 267 0.20 -14.79 -1.33
C LEU A 267 0.78 -16.00 -2.07
N THR A 268 2.01 -15.86 -2.57
CA THR A 268 2.87 -17.01 -2.85
C THR A 268 3.66 -17.35 -1.58
N VAL A 269 3.74 -18.61 -1.21
CA VAL A 269 4.45 -19.02 0.02
C VAL A 269 5.50 -20.06 -0.33
N ARG A 270 6.80 -19.75 -0.04
CA ARG A 270 7.92 -20.65 -0.31
C ARG A 270 9.01 -20.50 0.74
N ARG A 271 9.84 -21.53 0.92
CA ARG A 271 11.04 -21.42 1.75
C ARG A 271 12.05 -20.49 1.08
N MET A 272 12.78 -19.73 1.90
CA MET A 272 13.92 -18.94 1.42
C MET A 272 15.12 -19.86 1.22
N GLY A 273 15.77 -19.76 0.04
CA GLY A 273 16.93 -20.57 -0.31
C GLY A 273 16.64 -21.87 -1.09
N ASP A 274 15.39 -22.13 -1.43
CA ASP A 274 15.00 -23.19 -2.39
C ASP A 274 15.02 -22.70 -3.83
#